data_2347eea430ae4c08b4638e13fd8b7ff3
#
_entry.id   2347eea430ae4c08b4638e13fd8b7ff3
#
_cell.length_a   1.000
_cell.length_b   1.000
_cell.length_c   1.000
_cell.angle_alpha   90.00
_cell.angle_beta   90.00
_cell.angle_gamma   90.00
#
_symmetry.space_group_name_H-M   'P 1'
#
loop_
_entity.id
_entity.type
_entity.pdbx_description
1 polymer ?
#
loop_
_entity_poly.entity_id
_entity_poly.type
_entity_poly.pdbx_seq_one_letter_code
_entity_poly.pdbx_strand_id
1 'polypeptide(L)'
;MKAYLEAQEVALMEKATINLRDRLLVRLLFHLGCRVSEALALTVEDVDLGRSTITIKHLKARLKLSCINCGQRLGRSHVFCPKCGGRVEKAQTEQQERHRQRVLPVDGDTLSMLKDYIRRGGPVVRDGKRLIFGINRHRAWQIIRGCAEKAGLPKLVNPETGTIHNVSPHRLRDAFAVHAVKLDDSGDGLRLLQEHLGHASFDTTAKYRKVAGEELKNWYARLWNKKVRSDEQKSDGH
;
A
#
# COMPACT_ATOMS: atom_id res chain seq x y z
N MET A 1 -22.02 -3.15 -8.98
CA MET A 1 -21.17 -2.57 -7.90
C MET A 1 -19.73 -2.93 -8.21
N LYS A 2 -18.77 -2.04 -7.97
CA LYS A 2 -17.36 -2.27 -8.30
C LYS A 2 -16.52 -2.62 -7.06
N ALA A 3 -15.41 -3.33 -7.30
CA ALA A 3 -14.53 -3.80 -6.24
C ALA A 3 -13.43 -2.79 -5.85
N TYR A 4 -12.96 -2.00 -6.80
CA TYR A 4 -11.80 -1.10 -6.62
C TYR A 4 -12.08 0.28 -7.19
N LEU A 5 -11.40 1.28 -6.63
CA LEU A 5 -11.38 2.64 -7.16
C LEU A 5 -10.48 2.69 -8.40
N GLU A 6 -10.84 3.56 -9.33
CA GLU A 6 -10.01 3.91 -10.48
C GLU A 6 -9.25 5.21 -10.24
N ALA A 7 -8.16 5.44 -10.99
CA ALA A 7 -7.32 6.63 -10.84
C ALA A 7 -8.13 7.94 -10.98
N GLN A 8 -9.09 7.97 -11.91
CA GLN A 8 -9.97 9.13 -12.12
C GLN A 8 -10.85 9.45 -10.91
N GLU A 9 -11.31 8.43 -10.17
CA GLU A 9 -12.10 8.61 -8.96
C GLU A 9 -11.26 9.08 -7.79
N VAL A 10 -10.01 8.61 -7.69
CA VAL A 10 -9.07 9.15 -6.71
C VAL A 10 -8.78 10.62 -7.01
N ALA A 11 -8.66 11.02 -8.28
CA ALA A 11 -8.53 12.43 -8.66
C ALA A 11 -9.77 13.26 -8.26
N LEU A 12 -10.98 12.70 -8.32
CA LEU A 12 -12.19 13.36 -7.78
C LEU A 12 -12.12 13.51 -6.26
N MET A 13 -11.63 12.50 -5.55
CA MET A 13 -11.41 12.61 -4.09
C MET A 13 -10.39 13.71 -3.75
N GLU A 14 -9.29 13.82 -4.50
CA GLU A 14 -8.31 14.91 -4.32
C GLU A 14 -8.96 16.29 -4.51
N LYS A 15 -9.80 16.46 -5.53
CA LYS A 15 -10.54 17.71 -5.78
C LYS A 15 -11.56 18.02 -4.69
N ALA A 16 -12.15 17.01 -4.07
CA ALA A 16 -13.13 17.16 -2.98
C ALA A 16 -12.51 17.54 -1.63
N THR A 17 -11.17 17.58 -1.50
CA THR A 17 -10.48 17.99 -0.29
C THR A 17 -10.58 19.50 -0.07
N ILE A 18 -10.59 19.93 1.21
CA ILE A 18 -10.71 21.34 1.58
C ILE A 18 -9.36 22.01 1.88
N ASN A 19 -8.30 21.24 2.01
CA ASN A 19 -6.98 21.76 2.36
C ASN A 19 -5.86 20.89 1.76
N LEU A 20 -4.66 21.47 1.70
CA LEU A 20 -3.48 20.84 1.08
C LEU A 20 -3.04 19.57 1.80
N ARG A 21 -3.12 19.52 3.15
CA ARG A 21 -2.78 18.33 3.95
C ARG A 21 -3.63 17.13 3.55
N ASP A 22 -4.94 17.32 3.50
CA ASP A 22 -5.89 16.24 3.22
C ASP A 22 -5.75 15.76 1.76
N ARG A 23 -5.51 16.69 0.83
CA ARG A 23 -5.20 16.37 -0.56
C ARG A 23 -3.93 15.56 -0.69
N LEU A 24 -2.87 15.97 0.00
CA LEU A 24 -1.61 15.26 0.03
C LEU A 24 -1.75 13.86 0.65
N LEU A 25 -2.60 13.71 1.68
CA LEU A 25 -2.87 12.40 2.28
C LEU A 25 -3.53 11.45 1.29
N VAL A 26 -4.59 11.88 0.57
CA VAL A 26 -5.25 11.08 -0.48
C VAL A 26 -4.22 10.66 -1.53
N ARG A 27 -3.44 11.63 -2.02
CA ARG A 27 -2.46 11.43 -3.07
C ARG A 27 -1.35 10.46 -2.66
N LEU A 28 -0.74 10.61 -1.51
CA LEU A 28 0.33 9.71 -1.04
C LEU A 28 -0.19 8.27 -0.80
N LEU A 29 -1.41 8.11 -0.27
CA LEU A 29 -1.98 6.78 -0.08
C LEU A 29 -2.23 6.05 -1.39
N PHE A 30 -2.59 6.76 -2.46
CA PHE A 30 -2.78 6.19 -3.78
C PHE A 30 -1.45 6.07 -4.55
N HIS A 31 -0.71 7.17 -4.77
CA HIS A 31 0.49 7.17 -5.62
C HIS A 31 1.65 6.35 -5.06
N LEU A 32 1.80 6.25 -3.75
CA LEU A 32 2.81 5.39 -3.12
C LEU A 32 2.26 4.03 -2.69
N GLY A 33 0.94 3.83 -2.70
CA GLY A 33 0.34 2.59 -2.22
C GLY A 33 0.74 2.22 -0.79
N CYS A 34 1.16 3.18 0.04
CA CYS A 34 1.64 2.92 1.40
C CYS A 34 0.47 2.64 2.37
N ARG A 35 0.77 2.00 3.50
CA ARG A 35 -0.22 1.84 4.58
C ARG A 35 -0.46 3.18 5.26
N VAL A 36 -1.69 3.41 5.74
CA VAL A 36 -2.03 4.65 6.46
C VAL A 36 -1.08 4.92 7.64
N SER A 37 -0.70 3.89 8.39
CA SER A 37 0.28 4.03 9.48
C SER A 37 1.67 4.43 8.99
N GLU A 38 2.09 3.95 7.82
CA GLU A 38 3.35 4.31 7.17
C GLU A 38 3.30 5.79 6.72
N ALA A 39 2.21 6.21 6.06
CA ALA A 39 2.01 7.60 5.66
C ALA A 39 2.02 8.56 6.86
N LEU A 40 1.31 8.22 7.94
CA LEU A 40 1.22 9.07 9.14
C LEU A 40 2.52 9.14 9.95
N ALA A 41 3.44 8.20 9.76
CA ALA A 41 4.75 8.20 10.38
C ALA A 41 5.83 8.90 9.55
N LEU A 42 5.49 9.36 8.32
CA LEU A 42 6.43 10.09 7.47
C LEU A 42 6.87 11.38 8.13
N THR A 43 8.18 11.59 8.14
CA THR A 43 8.81 12.84 8.57
C THR A 43 9.33 13.63 7.37
N VAL A 44 9.65 14.89 7.57
CA VAL A 44 10.26 15.72 6.54
C VAL A 44 11.60 15.13 6.09
N GLU A 45 12.34 14.52 7.01
CA GLU A 45 13.64 13.91 6.80
C GLU A 45 13.58 12.63 5.96
N ASP A 46 12.39 12.00 5.85
CA ASP A 46 12.16 10.84 5.00
C ASP A 46 11.95 11.21 3.51
N VAL A 47 11.84 12.52 3.19
CA VAL A 47 11.60 13.02 1.85
C VAL A 47 12.90 13.57 1.25
N ASP A 48 13.40 12.90 0.22
CA ASP A 48 14.54 13.39 -0.56
C ASP A 48 14.05 14.13 -1.81
N LEU A 49 14.04 15.46 -1.73
CA LEU A 49 13.59 16.33 -2.81
C LEU A 49 14.54 16.30 -4.02
N GLY A 50 15.84 16.04 -3.80
CA GLY A 50 16.85 16.00 -4.86
C GLY A 50 16.77 14.74 -5.70
N ARG A 51 16.51 13.60 -5.06
CA ARG A 51 16.36 12.28 -5.70
C ARG A 51 14.94 11.93 -6.07
N SER A 52 13.96 12.78 -5.71
CA SER A 52 12.54 12.53 -5.91
C SER A 52 12.10 11.19 -5.29
N THR A 53 12.51 10.93 -4.05
CA THR A 53 12.19 9.69 -3.34
C THR A 53 11.65 9.93 -1.94
N ILE A 54 10.88 8.94 -1.43
CA ILE A 54 10.42 8.90 -0.05
C ILE A 54 10.82 7.58 0.58
N THR A 55 11.41 7.64 1.79
CA THR A 55 11.75 6.47 2.59
C THR A 55 10.57 6.05 3.47
N ILE A 56 9.97 4.91 3.17
CA ILE A 56 8.88 4.32 3.96
C ILE A 56 9.46 3.35 4.99
N LYS A 57 9.24 3.62 6.27
CA LYS A 57 9.65 2.76 7.39
C LYS A 57 8.52 1.80 7.75
N HIS A 58 8.84 0.51 7.84
CA HIS A 58 7.85 -0.49 8.25
C HIS A 58 7.71 -0.52 9.77
N LEU A 59 6.51 -0.17 10.26
CA LEU A 59 6.25 0.05 11.69
C LEU A 59 5.80 -1.21 12.48
N LYS A 60 5.80 -2.39 11.86
CA LYS A 60 5.40 -3.62 12.57
C LYS A 60 6.57 -4.24 13.32
N ALA A 61 6.71 -3.92 14.59
CA ALA A 61 7.42 -4.77 15.55
C ALA A 61 6.58 -6.04 15.79
N ARG A 62 7.14 -7.22 15.56
CA ARG A 62 6.54 -8.49 15.99
C ARG A 62 7.13 -8.84 17.36
N LEU A 63 6.28 -8.76 18.38
CA LEU A 63 6.60 -9.32 19.68
C LEU A 63 6.63 -10.85 19.54
N LYS A 64 7.79 -11.47 19.72
CA LYS A 64 7.90 -12.91 19.92
C LYS A 64 7.86 -13.18 21.41
N LEU A 65 6.89 -13.95 21.82
CA LEU A 65 6.79 -14.46 23.17
C LEU A 65 7.44 -15.84 23.21
N SER A 66 8.36 -16.06 24.15
CA SER A 66 8.99 -17.35 24.38
C SER A 66 8.90 -17.76 25.85
N CYS A 67 8.86 -19.06 26.08
CA CYS A 67 8.87 -19.63 27.41
C CYS A 67 10.21 -19.38 28.09
N ILE A 68 10.21 -18.87 29.32
CA ILE A 68 11.42 -18.60 30.10
C ILE A 68 12.20 -19.88 30.38
N ASN A 69 11.48 -21.00 30.58
CA ASN A 69 12.10 -22.26 31.00
C ASN A 69 12.74 -23.05 29.84
N CYS A 70 12.14 -23.01 28.65
CA CYS A 70 12.59 -23.88 27.55
C CYS A 70 12.73 -23.18 26.19
N GLY A 71 12.53 -21.85 26.10
CA GLY A 71 12.62 -21.07 24.87
C GLY A 71 11.53 -21.33 23.83
N GLN A 72 10.56 -22.22 24.10
CA GLN A 72 9.47 -22.52 23.16
C GLN A 72 8.66 -21.27 22.83
N ARG A 73 8.39 -21.07 21.55
CA ARG A 73 7.54 -19.97 21.08
C ARG A 73 6.12 -20.12 21.65
N LEU A 74 5.62 -19.03 22.22
CA LEU A 74 4.28 -18.94 22.82
C LEU A 74 3.35 -18.09 21.97
N GLY A 75 2.08 -18.48 21.93
CA GLY A 75 0.98 -17.63 21.50
C GLY A 75 0.49 -16.73 22.63
N ARG A 76 -0.23 -15.65 22.31
CA ARG A 76 -0.75 -14.71 23.32
C ARG A 76 -1.77 -15.33 24.30
N SER A 77 -2.40 -16.44 23.93
CA SER A 77 -3.42 -17.15 24.70
C SER A 77 -2.88 -18.34 25.50
N HIS A 78 -1.57 -18.64 25.41
CA HIS A 78 -1.01 -19.78 26.14
C HIS A 78 -0.88 -19.47 27.62
N VAL A 79 -1.62 -20.21 28.45
CA VAL A 79 -1.51 -20.19 29.91
C VAL A 79 -0.43 -21.17 30.40
N PHE A 80 -0.21 -22.24 29.63
CA PHE A 80 0.86 -23.22 29.85
C PHE A 80 1.72 -23.38 28.59
N CYS A 81 3.00 -23.65 28.78
CA CYS A 81 3.92 -23.91 27.69
C CYS A 81 3.62 -25.26 27.02
N PRO A 82 3.39 -25.32 25.70
CA PRO A 82 3.05 -26.58 25.02
C PRO A 82 4.23 -27.57 24.98
N LYS A 83 5.46 -27.16 25.30
CA LYS A 83 6.65 -28.01 25.28
C LYS A 83 7.02 -28.53 26.68
N CYS A 84 7.08 -27.68 27.68
CA CYS A 84 7.55 -28.07 29.01
C CYS A 84 6.43 -28.11 30.06
N GLY A 85 5.18 -27.82 29.74
CA GLY A 85 4.03 -27.80 30.64
C GLY A 85 4.05 -26.70 31.70
N GLY A 86 5.13 -25.91 31.78
CA GLY A 86 5.28 -24.85 32.77
C GLY A 86 4.23 -23.74 32.59
N ARG A 87 3.71 -23.22 33.73
CA ARG A 87 2.78 -22.09 33.70
C ARG A 87 3.45 -20.83 33.20
N VAL A 88 2.80 -20.13 32.27
CA VAL A 88 3.31 -18.90 31.64
C VAL A 88 2.87 -17.70 32.49
N GLU A 89 3.56 -17.44 33.60
CA GLU A 89 3.32 -16.24 34.43
C GLU A 89 4.03 -15.02 33.85
N LYS A 90 5.23 -15.23 33.30
CA LYS A 90 6.01 -14.22 32.57
C LYS A 90 6.57 -14.85 31.30
N ALA A 91 6.36 -14.21 30.17
CA ALA A 91 6.99 -14.64 28.91
C ALA A 91 8.19 -13.75 28.60
N GLN A 92 9.29 -14.34 28.13
CA GLN A 92 10.36 -13.56 27.51
C GLN A 92 9.83 -12.88 26.26
N THR A 93 9.92 -11.56 26.22
CA THR A 93 9.46 -10.76 25.10
C THR A 93 10.67 -10.34 24.30
N GLU A 94 10.84 -10.93 23.14
CA GLU A 94 11.83 -10.48 22.17
C GLU A 94 11.13 -9.57 21.15
N GLN A 95 11.46 -8.30 21.19
CA GLN A 95 11.01 -7.34 20.20
C GLN A 95 11.88 -7.47 18.95
N GLN A 96 11.43 -8.24 17.98
CA GLN A 96 12.10 -8.32 16.70
C GLN A 96 11.69 -7.12 15.84
N GLU A 97 12.42 -6.03 15.98
CA GLU A 97 12.32 -4.88 15.09
C GLU A 97 12.88 -5.26 13.71
N ARG A 98 12.01 -5.64 12.81
CA ARG A 98 12.37 -5.70 11.39
C ARG A 98 12.21 -4.30 10.80
N HIS A 99 13.26 -3.49 10.91
CA HIS A 99 13.36 -2.22 10.19
C HIS A 99 13.51 -2.48 8.69
N ARG A 100 12.43 -2.87 8.04
CA ARG A 100 12.38 -2.86 6.58
C ARG A 100 12.06 -1.45 6.14
N GLN A 101 13.03 -0.81 5.54
CA GLN A 101 12.86 0.46 4.85
C GLN A 101 12.67 0.18 3.36
N ARG A 102 11.85 0.99 2.71
CA ARG A 102 11.68 1.01 1.26
C ARG A 102 11.87 2.43 0.79
N VAL A 103 12.70 2.61 -0.20
CA VAL A 103 12.85 3.90 -0.88
C VAL A 103 11.97 3.84 -2.12
N LEU A 104 10.95 4.68 -2.17
CA LEU A 104 9.97 4.70 -3.25
C LEU A 104 10.14 5.97 -4.10
N PRO A 105 10.10 5.87 -5.43
CA PRO A 105 10.08 7.03 -6.31
C PRO A 105 8.77 7.80 -6.12
N VAL A 106 8.82 9.10 -6.35
CA VAL A 106 7.69 10.02 -6.25
C VAL A 106 7.56 10.81 -7.53
N ASP A 107 6.35 10.88 -8.07
CA ASP A 107 6.06 11.71 -9.25
C ASP A 107 6.24 13.21 -8.96
N GLY A 108 6.54 13.98 -10.01
CA GLY A 108 6.88 15.40 -9.92
C GLY A 108 5.79 16.25 -9.26
N ASP A 109 4.51 15.95 -9.56
CA ASP A 109 3.38 16.72 -9.00
C ASP A 109 3.24 16.46 -7.51
N THR A 110 3.37 15.21 -7.07
CA THR A 110 3.35 14.84 -5.65
C THR A 110 4.51 15.48 -4.90
N LEU A 111 5.70 15.48 -5.51
CA LEU A 111 6.88 16.09 -4.94
C LEU A 111 6.73 17.62 -4.80
N SER A 112 6.19 18.28 -5.83
CA SER A 112 5.91 19.71 -5.81
C SER A 112 4.90 20.06 -4.70
N MET A 113 3.84 19.26 -4.57
CA MET A 113 2.84 19.45 -3.52
C MET A 113 3.43 19.24 -2.12
N LEU A 114 4.31 18.25 -1.93
CA LEU A 114 5.05 18.03 -0.67
C LEU A 114 5.94 19.22 -0.33
N LYS A 115 6.71 19.72 -1.31
CA LYS A 115 7.58 20.88 -1.16
C LYS A 115 6.80 22.12 -0.72
N ASP A 116 5.67 22.37 -1.38
CA ASP A 116 4.78 23.48 -1.04
C ASP A 116 4.21 23.33 0.37
N TYR A 117 3.75 22.15 0.75
CA TYR A 117 3.21 21.87 2.06
C TYR A 117 4.25 22.09 3.17
N ILE A 118 5.47 21.58 2.96
CA ILE A 118 6.58 21.76 3.91
C ILE A 118 6.94 23.24 4.04
N ARG A 119 7.06 23.97 2.91
CA ARG A 119 7.40 25.40 2.89
C ARG A 119 6.37 26.26 3.62
N ARG A 120 5.09 25.90 3.56
CA ARG A 120 4.00 26.62 4.25
C ARG A 120 3.89 26.27 5.75
N GLY A 121 4.83 25.51 6.32
CA GLY A 121 4.81 25.14 7.73
C GLY A 121 3.77 24.06 8.07
N GLY A 122 3.35 23.25 7.08
CA GLY A 122 2.35 22.20 7.28
C GLY A 122 2.78 21.06 8.22
N PRO A 123 4.05 20.61 8.25
CA PRO A 123 4.52 19.59 9.17
C PRO A 123 4.40 19.99 10.66
N VAL A 124 4.11 19.00 11.50
CA VAL A 124 3.92 19.18 12.95
C VAL A 124 5.07 18.52 13.70
N VAL A 125 5.64 19.23 14.68
CA VAL A 125 6.68 18.67 15.57
C VAL A 125 6.00 17.86 16.68
N ARG A 126 6.38 16.58 16.81
CA ARG A 126 5.97 15.70 17.90
C ARG A 126 7.14 14.78 18.26
N ASP A 127 7.46 14.69 19.55
CA ASP A 127 8.56 13.85 20.06
C ASP A 127 9.88 14.08 19.31
N GLY A 128 10.22 15.34 19.04
CA GLY A 128 11.43 15.74 18.31
C GLY A 128 11.43 15.44 16.81
N LYS A 129 10.35 14.90 16.24
CA LYS A 129 10.20 14.56 14.81
C LYS A 129 9.27 15.53 14.11
N ARG A 130 9.64 15.93 12.89
CA ARG A 130 8.81 16.78 12.03
C ARG A 130 7.90 15.90 11.15
N LEU A 131 6.73 15.53 11.69
CA LEU A 131 5.76 14.68 10.98
C LEU A 131 5.08 15.46 9.85
N ILE A 132 4.99 14.85 8.65
CA ILE A 132 4.23 15.41 7.51
C ILE A 132 2.75 15.56 7.88
N PHE A 133 2.16 14.54 8.51
CA PHE A 133 0.76 14.56 8.94
C PHE A 133 0.66 14.55 10.47
N GLY A 134 0.27 15.66 11.08
CA GLY A 134 0.05 15.75 12.53
C GLY A 134 -1.29 15.17 13.01
N ILE A 135 -1.79 14.10 12.36
CA ILE A 135 -3.10 13.49 12.65
C ILE A 135 -2.97 12.03 13.02
N ASN A 136 -3.97 11.48 13.70
CA ASN A 136 -4.04 10.08 14.05
C ASN A 136 -4.75 9.25 12.95
N ARG A 137 -4.69 7.91 13.08
CA ARG A 137 -5.27 6.98 12.11
C ARG A 137 -6.79 7.14 11.97
N HIS A 138 -7.50 7.42 13.05
CA HIS A 138 -8.95 7.62 13.01
C HIS A 138 -9.30 8.87 12.18
N ARG A 139 -8.57 9.97 12.40
CA ARG A 139 -8.78 11.21 11.63
C ARG A 139 -8.47 11.00 10.14
N ALA A 140 -7.39 10.29 9.82
CA ALA A 140 -7.08 9.94 8.42
C ALA A 140 -8.22 9.14 7.77
N TRP A 141 -8.79 8.17 8.50
CA TRP A 141 -9.95 7.41 8.03
C TRP A 141 -11.16 8.30 7.76
N GLN A 142 -11.49 9.23 8.67
CA GLN A 142 -12.59 10.20 8.49
C GLN A 142 -12.38 11.08 7.26
N ILE A 143 -11.16 11.57 7.04
CA ILE A 143 -10.81 12.40 5.88
C ILE A 143 -11.06 11.62 4.58
N ILE A 144 -10.50 10.42 4.45
CA ILE A 144 -10.64 9.61 3.24
C ILE A 144 -12.10 9.28 2.95
N ARG A 145 -12.86 8.88 3.98
CA ARG A 145 -14.28 8.61 3.84
C ARG A 145 -15.07 9.85 3.42
N GLY A 146 -14.84 10.97 4.10
CA GLY A 146 -15.53 12.23 3.78
C GLY A 146 -15.21 12.76 2.39
N CYS A 147 -13.95 12.59 1.90
CA CYS A 147 -13.59 12.95 0.53
C CYS A 147 -14.32 12.07 -0.49
N ALA A 148 -14.43 10.77 -0.24
CA ALA A 148 -15.17 9.85 -1.12
C ALA A 148 -16.67 10.18 -1.17
N GLU A 149 -17.29 10.47 -0.02
CA GLU A 149 -18.69 10.87 0.08
C GLU A 149 -18.94 12.18 -0.67
N LYS A 150 -18.09 13.20 -0.49
CA LYS A 150 -18.17 14.49 -1.21
C LYS A 150 -17.94 14.36 -2.71
N ALA A 151 -17.10 13.41 -3.12
CA ALA A 151 -16.86 13.11 -4.52
C ALA A 151 -17.99 12.25 -5.16
N GLY A 152 -19.03 11.88 -4.40
CA GLY A 152 -20.15 11.07 -4.87
C GLY A 152 -19.78 9.63 -5.19
N LEU A 153 -18.68 9.10 -4.59
CA LEU A 153 -18.21 7.77 -4.92
C LEU A 153 -19.07 6.69 -4.25
N PRO A 154 -19.39 5.60 -4.99
CA PRO A 154 -20.19 4.51 -4.45
C PRO A 154 -19.37 3.69 -3.42
N LYS A 155 -20.07 2.92 -2.60
CA LYS A 155 -19.47 1.88 -1.77
C LYS A 155 -18.86 0.79 -2.66
N LEU A 156 -17.80 0.17 -2.16
CA LEU A 156 -17.06 -0.89 -2.85
C LEU A 156 -17.50 -2.27 -2.35
N VAL A 157 -17.47 -3.25 -3.23
CA VAL A 157 -17.77 -4.65 -2.89
C VAL A 157 -16.48 -5.45 -2.84
N ASN A 158 -16.29 -6.24 -1.80
CA ASN A 158 -15.21 -7.21 -1.78
C ASN A 158 -15.54 -8.34 -2.78
N PRO A 159 -14.72 -8.58 -3.81
CA PRO A 159 -15.03 -9.57 -4.84
C PRO A 159 -15.03 -11.02 -4.32
N GLU A 160 -14.34 -11.30 -3.20
CA GLU A 160 -14.25 -12.64 -2.62
C GLU A 160 -15.41 -12.94 -1.66
N THR A 161 -15.88 -11.94 -0.89
CA THR A 161 -16.87 -12.16 0.18
C THR A 161 -18.22 -11.51 -0.10
N GLY A 162 -18.34 -10.68 -1.15
CA GLY A 162 -19.54 -9.88 -1.44
C GLY A 162 -19.81 -8.75 -0.42
N THR A 163 -18.96 -8.59 0.60
CA THR A 163 -19.17 -7.60 1.66
C THR A 163 -19.01 -6.17 1.12
N ILE A 164 -19.96 -5.30 1.49
CA ILE A 164 -19.96 -3.89 1.08
C ILE A 164 -19.13 -3.07 2.07
N HIS A 165 -18.22 -2.26 1.54
CA HIS A 165 -17.32 -1.40 2.31
C HIS A 165 -17.38 0.06 1.86
N ASN A 166 -17.22 0.98 2.81
CA ASN A 166 -16.93 2.37 2.49
C ASN A 166 -15.49 2.50 1.96
N VAL A 167 -15.25 3.55 1.18
CA VAL A 167 -13.90 3.93 0.78
C VAL A 167 -13.06 4.23 2.04
N SER A 168 -11.87 3.69 2.10
CA SER A 168 -10.97 3.78 3.25
C SER A 168 -9.51 3.88 2.79
N PRO A 169 -8.57 4.25 3.67
CA PRO A 169 -7.15 4.31 3.32
C PRO A 169 -6.61 3.00 2.69
N HIS A 170 -7.11 1.85 3.13
CA HIS A 170 -6.69 0.58 2.56
C HIS A 170 -7.18 0.40 1.12
N ARG A 171 -8.37 0.92 0.80
CA ARG A 171 -8.93 0.85 -0.56
C ARG A 171 -8.16 1.72 -1.56
N LEU A 172 -7.52 2.82 -1.12
CA LEU A 172 -6.61 3.60 -1.97
C LEU A 172 -5.34 2.80 -2.31
N ARG A 173 -4.80 2.06 -1.34
CA ARG A 173 -3.67 1.16 -1.60
C ARG A 173 -4.04 -0.01 -2.51
N ASP A 174 -5.24 -0.59 -2.33
CA ASP A 174 -5.76 -1.62 -3.24
C ASP A 174 -5.94 -1.06 -4.66
N ALA A 175 -6.44 0.18 -4.79
CA ALA A 175 -6.59 0.88 -6.07
C ALA A 175 -5.24 1.09 -6.78
N PHE A 176 -4.20 1.51 -6.03
CA PHE A 176 -2.84 1.59 -6.57
C PHE A 176 -2.36 0.22 -7.10
N ALA A 177 -2.54 -0.84 -6.29
CA ALA A 177 -2.09 -2.17 -6.70
C ALA A 177 -2.80 -2.68 -7.96
N VAL A 178 -4.13 -2.48 -8.05
CA VAL A 178 -4.91 -2.84 -9.25
C VAL A 178 -4.52 -1.97 -10.45
N HIS A 179 -4.27 -0.69 -10.25
CA HIS A 179 -3.80 0.20 -11.31
C HIS A 179 -2.45 -0.24 -11.86
N ALA A 180 -1.50 -0.57 -11.00
CA ALA A 180 -0.19 -1.08 -11.39
C ALA A 180 -0.28 -2.39 -12.17
N VAL A 181 -1.11 -3.36 -11.71
CA VAL A 181 -1.32 -4.64 -12.42
C VAL A 181 -2.00 -4.44 -13.77
N LYS A 182 -2.92 -3.48 -13.91
CA LYS A 182 -3.54 -3.15 -15.21
C LYS A 182 -2.53 -2.60 -16.23
N LEU A 183 -1.48 -1.94 -15.76
CA LEU A 183 -0.43 -1.38 -16.63
C LEU A 183 0.64 -2.42 -16.97
N ASP A 184 1.01 -3.27 -16.00
CA ASP A 184 2.01 -4.32 -16.17
C ASP A 184 1.64 -5.55 -15.32
N ASP A 185 1.07 -6.57 -15.96
CA ASP A 185 0.67 -7.83 -15.36
C ASP A 185 1.74 -8.94 -15.52
N SER A 186 2.91 -8.62 -16.03
CA SER A 186 4.04 -9.54 -16.16
C SER A 186 4.52 -10.07 -14.81
N GLY A 187 5.26 -11.16 -14.83
CA GLY A 187 5.89 -11.70 -13.62
C GLY A 187 6.84 -10.70 -12.97
N ASP A 188 7.57 -9.92 -13.76
CA ASP A 188 8.45 -8.86 -13.27
C ASP A 188 7.67 -7.67 -12.72
N GLY A 189 6.59 -7.23 -13.37
CA GLY A 189 5.69 -6.19 -12.88
C GLY A 189 5.10 -6.55 -11.52
N LEU A 190 4.64 -7.80 -11.35
CA LEU A 190 4.14 -8.29 -10.05
C LEU A 190 5.22 -8.35 -8.98
N ARG A 191 6.47 -8.70 -9.32
CA ARG A 191 7.60 -8.69 -8.39
C ARG A 191 7.93 -7.27 -7.94
N LEU A 192 8.01 -6.33 -8.87
CA LEU A 192 8.22 -4.91 -8.56
C LEU A 192 7.10 -4.37 -7.68
N LEU A 193 5.84 -4.69 -7.97
CA LEU A 193 4.70 -4.32 -7.14
C LEU A 193 4.78 -4.92 -5.74
N GLN A 194 5.21 -6.17 -5.60
CA GLN A 194 5.42 -6.81 -4.30
C GLN A 194 6.46 -6.05 -3.46
N GLU A 195 7.60 -5.71 -4.05
CA GLU A 195 8.66 -4.94 -3.39
C GLU A 195 8.17 -3.54 -3.03
N HIS A 196 7.54 -2.85 -3.96
CA HIS A 196 6.98 -1.52 -3.75
C HIS A 196 5.98 -1.48 -2.59
N LEU A 197 5.05 -2.42 -2.55
CA LEU A 197 4.08 -2.53 -1.47
C LEU A 197 4.68 -3.08 -0.16
N GLY A 198 5.83 -3.75 -0.20
CA GLY A 198 6.44 -4.42 0.94
C GLY A 198 5.60 -5.60 1.44
N HIS A 199 5.08 -6.41 0.51
CA HIS A 199 4.38 -7.64 0.84
C HIS A 199 5.40 -8.76 1.16
N ALA A 200 5.20 -9.46 2.27
CA ALA A 200 6.07 -10.56 2.68
C ALA A 200 5.88 -11.83 1.83
N SER A 201 4.69 -12.01 1.24
CA SER A 201 4.33 -13.13 0.35
C SER A 201 3.87 -12.61 -0.99
N PHE A 202 4.26 -13.31 -2.05
CA PHE A 202 3.82 -13.07 -3.42
C PHE A 202 2.30 -13.27 -3.57
N ASP A 203 1.71 -14.24 -2.86
CA ASP A 203 0.26 -14.50 -2.90
C ASP A 203 -0.57 -13.26 -2.54
N THR A 204 -0.05 -12.42 -1.61
CA THR A 204 -0.71 -11.17 -1.23
C THR A 204 -0.76 -10.18 -2.39
N THR A 205 0.17 -10.24 -3.33
CA THR A 205 0.23 -9.39 -4.52
C THR A 205 -0.54 -10.03 -5.68
N ALA A 206 -0.41 -11.33 -5.85
CA ALA A 206 -1.06 -12.10 -6.93
C ALA A 206 -2.61 -12.01 -6.91
N LYS A 207 -3.21 -11.74 -5.72
CA LYS A 207 -4.67 -11.52 -5.62
C LYS A 207 -5.18 -10.37 -6.50
N TYR A 208 -4.37 -9.35 -6.74
CA TYR A 208 -4.75 -8.21 -7.57
C TYR A 208 -4.83 -8.55 -9.06
N ARG A 209 -4.09 -9.57 -9.50
CA ARG A 209 -4.14 -10.09 -10.87
C ARG A 209 -5.45 -10.82 -11.17
N LYS A 210 -6.01 -11.53 -10.18
CA LYS A 210 -7.27 -12.29 -10.35
C LYS A 210 -8.50 -11.44 -10.65
N VAL A 211 -8.39 -10.13 -10.52
CA VAL A 211 -9.52 -9.18 -10.68
C VAL A 211 -9.79 -8.83 -12.15
N ALA A 212 -8.85 -9.05 -13.04
CA ALA A 212 -8.98 -8.74 -14.47
C ALA A 212 -9.47 -9.95 -15.27
N GLY A 213 -10.65 -10.47 -14.97
CA GLY A 213 -11.22 -11.74 -15.45
C GLY A 213 -11.29 -11.98 -16.97
N GLU A 214 -10.94 -10.98 -17.82
CA GLU A 214 -10.78 -11.18 -19.28
C GLU A 214 -9.38 -11.68 -19.68
N GLU A 215 -8.41 -11.61 -18.78
CA GLU A 215 -7.01 -11.93 -19.06
C GLU A 215 -6.79 -13.41 -19.43
N LEU A 216 -7.50 -14.33 -18.78
CA LEU A 216 -7.35 -15.76 -19.08
C LEU A 216 -7.75 -16.09 -20.52
N LYS A 217 -8.83 -15.47 -21.02
CA LYS A 217 -9.28 -15.65 -22.41
C LYS A 217 -8.25 -15.07 -23.39
N ASN A 218 -7.75 -13.88 -23.11
CA ASN A 218 -6.77 -13.21 -23.96
C ASN A 218 -5.42 -13.92 -23.92
N TRP A 219 -4.98 -14.41 -22.75
CA TRP A 219 -3.78 -15.23 -22.62
C TRP A 219 -3.92 -16.54 -23.39
N TYR A 220 -5.04 -17.26 -23.24
CA TYR A 220 -5.30 -18.49 -23.96
C TYR A 220 -5.34 -18.27 -25.48
N ALA A 221 -6.01 -17.20 -25.93
CA ALA A 221 -6.02 -16.84 -27.35
C ALA A 221 -4.61 -16.55 -27.90
N ARG A 222 -3.75 -15.86 -27.13
CA ARG A 222 -2.35 -15.60 -27.50
C ARG A 222 -1.49 -16.87 -27.61
N LEU A 223 -1.76 -17.89 -26.79
CA LEU A 223 -1.04 -19.17 -26.89
C LEU A 223 -1.24 -19.88 -28.24
N TRP A 224 -2.42 -19.74 -28.81
CA TRP A 224 -2.81 -20.48 -30.01
C TRP A 224 -2.80 -19.64 -31.28
N ASN A 225 -2.85 -18.32 -31.18
CA ASN A 225 -2.79 -17.40 -32.34
C ASN A 225 -1.35 -17.05 -32.74
N LYS A 226 -0.50 -18.03 -32.98
CA LYS A 226 0.89 -17.88 -33.42
C LYS A 226 1.05 -17.35 -34.87
N LYS A 227 0.02 -16.85 -35.54
CA LYS A 227 0.05 -16.50 -36.98
C LYS A 227 0.39 -15.05 -37.34
N VAL A 228 0.84 -14.18 -36.41
CA VAL A 228 1.07 -12.73 -36.75
C VAL A 228 2.54 -12.28 -36.65
N ARG A 229 3.50 -13.17 -36.44
CA ARG A 229 4.93 -12.74 -36.31
C ARG A 229 5.86 -13.16 -37.46
N SER A 230 5.34 -13.67 -38.59
CA SER A 230 6.16 -14.08 -39.73
C SER A 230 6.15 -13.14 -40.95
N ASP A 231 5.32 -12.10 -40.98
CA ASP A 231 5.16 -11.29 -42.20
C ASP A 231 5.77 -9.87 -42.13
N GLU A 232 6.28 -9.42 -40.96
CA GLU A 232 6.92 -8.09 -40.85
C GLU A 232 8.46 -8.09 -41.08
N GLN A 233 9.08 -9.23 -41.32
CA GLN A 233 10.55 -9.31 -41.61
C GLN A 233 10.89 -9.59 -43.08
N LYS A 234 9.97 -9.45 -44.01
CA LYS A 234 10.22 -9.69 -45.46
C LYS A 234 9.98 -8.51 -46.38
N SER A 235 9.87 -7.29 -45.87
CA SER A 235 9.67 -6.10 -46.75
C SER A 235 10.78 -5.05 -46.77
N ASP A 236 11.97 -5.31 -46.19
CA ASP A 236 13.13 -4.45 -46.36
C ASP A 236 14.28 -5.20 -47.01
N GLY A 237 14.19 -5.37 -48.32
CA GLY A 237 15.22 -5.99 -49.12
C GLY A 237 14.90 -5.88 -50.62
N HIS A 238 14.90 -4.65 -51.13
CA HIS A 238 15.25 -4.36 -52.54
C HIS A 238 15.57 -2.89 -52.67
#